data_5175045b0af32d56da5096fd8c004c12
#
_entry.id   5175045b0af32d56da5096fd8c004c12
#
_cell.length_a   1.000
_cell.length_b   1.000
_cell.length_c   1.000
_cell.angle_alpha   90.00
_cell.angle_beta   90.00
_cell.angle_gamma   90.00
#
_symmetry.space_group_name_H-M   'P 1'
#
loop_
_entity.id
_entity.type
_entity.pdbx_description
1 polymer ?
#
loop_
_entity_poly.entity_id
_entity_poly.type
_entity_poly.pdbx_seq_one_letter_code
_entity_poly.pdbx_strand_id
1 'polypeptide(L)'
;MNTSTSTLHKLQTFAILVLIFADGCDVGQFSLSSFDAWSIGGLINVLLHALAGFIFIGFGIQFFYSPQRLAPRIWVSVLSAIGVVGNIVMIILGATNPDPNSVGVHSPGDWMVVIAITAGALLWFATLLVERAQSVRVQREAIA
;
A
#
# COMPACT_ATOMS: atom_id res chain seq x y z
N MET A 1 8.80 -27.73 4.49
CA MET A 1 8.12 -26.41 4.28
C MET A 1 7.09 -26.59 3.20
N ASN A 2 5.78 -26.47 3.52
CA ASN A 2 4.70 -26.75 2.57
C ASN A 2 4.77 -25.74 1.41
N THR A 3 4.66 -26.20 0.16
CA THR A 3 4.68 -25.39 -1.06
C THR A 3 3.64 -24.26 -1.04
N SER A 4 2.50 -24.47 -0.42
CA SER A 4 1.42 -23.47 -0.24
C SER A 4 1.87 -22.26 0.61
N THR A 5 2.60 -22.48 1.71
CA THR A 5 3.08 -21.40 2.58
C THR A 5 4.16 -20.55 1.89
N SER A 6 4.99 -21.17 1.04
CA SER A 6 6.00 -20.46 0.24
C SER A 6 5.35 -19.54 -0.80
N THR A 7 4.29 -19.99 -1.47
CA THR A 7 3.59 -19.18 -2.49
C THR A 7 2.88 -17.99 -1.84
N LEU A 8 2.21 -18.21 -0.71
CA LEU A 8 1.51 -17.15 0.01
C LEU A 8 2.47 -16.06 0.46
N HIS A 9 3.63 -16.45 1.02
CA HIS A 9 4.66 -15.50 1.42
C HIS A 9 5.20 -14.69 0.24
N LYS A 10 5.40 -15.30 -0.93
CA LYS A 10 5.81 -14.60 -2.15
C LYS A 10 4.76 -13.57 -2.59
N LEU A 11 3.47 -13.91 -2.54
CA LEU A 11 2.39 -12.98 -2.87
C LEU A 11 2.30 -11.81 -1.89
N GLN A 12 2.50 -12.05 -0.60
CA GLN A 12 2.57 -11.02 0.43
C GLN A 12 3.75 -10.07 0.20
N THR A 13 4.93 -10.62 -0.10
CA THR A 13 6.11 -9.81 -0.44
C THR A 13 5.87 -8.99 -1.70
N PHE A 14 5.25 -9.57 -2.72
CA PHE A 14 4.91 -8.86 -3.94
C PHE A 14 3.92 -7.71 -3.68
N ALA A 15 2.91 -7.92 -2.84
CA ALA A 15 1.99 -6.86 -2.44
C ALA A 15 2.72 -5.68 -1.78
N ILE A 16 3.67 -5.95 -0.89
CA ILE A 16 4.50 -4.90 -0.25
C ILE A 16 5.34 -4.15 -1.31
N LEU A 17 5.93 -4.86 -2.26
CA LEU A 17 6.70 -4.22 -3.34
C LEU A 17 5.83 -3.32 -4.22
N VAL A 18 4.59 -3.71 -4.51
CA VAL A 18 3.64 -2.87 -5.26
C VAL A 18 3.31 -1.60 -4.47
N LEU A 19 3.11 -1.70 -3.15
CA LEU A 19 2.85 -0.55 -2.29
C LEU A 19 4.04 0.42 -2.23
N ILE A 20 5.26 -0.10 -2.07
CA ILE A 20 6.50 0.70 -2.11
C ILE A 20 6.64 1.42 -3.45
N PHE A 21 6.37 0.71 -4.56
CA PHE A 21 6.44 1.28 -5.90
C PHE A 21 5.40 2.40 -6.08
N ALA A 22 4.19 2.22 -5.58
CA ALA A 22 3.13 3.22 -5.68
C ALA A 22 3.48 4.50 -4.91
N ASP A 23 3.95 4.39 -3.67
CA ASP A 23 4.43 5.54 -2.89
C ASP A 23 5.62 6.25 -3.57
N GLY A 24 6.54 5.48 -4.15
CA GLY A 24 7.66 6.02 -4.92
C GLY A 24 7.23 6.78 -6.17
N CYS A 25 6.19 6.31 -6.86
CA CYS A 25 5.62 7.00 -8.02
C CYS A 25 4.98 8.33 -7.63
N ASP A 26 4.23 8.38 -6.53
CA ASP A 26 3.59 9.60 -6.05
C ASP A 26 4.64 10.67 -5.69
N VAL A 27 5.64 10.29 -4.90
CA VAL A 27 6.78 11.16 -4.57
C VAL A 27 7.52 11.62 -5.83
N GLY A 28 7.72 10.74 -6.80
CA GLY A 28 8.39 11.03 -8.06
C GLY A 28 7.62 12.04 -8.91
N GLN A 29 6.32 11.88 -9.04
CA GLN A 29 5.46 12.80 -9.80
C GLN A 29 5.49 14.22 -9.21
N PHE A 30 5.40 14.34 -7.89
CA PHE A 30 5.48 15.62 -7.25
C PHE A 30 6.88 16.26 -7.38
N SER A 31 7.94 15.48 -7.24
CA SER A 31 9.32 15.98 -7.35
C SER A 31 9.66 16.47 -8.76
N LEU A 32 8.95 16.00 -9.79
CA LEU A 32 9.09 16.44 -11.17
C LEU A 32 8.23 17.67 -11.50
N SER A 33 7.29 18.05 -10.63
CA SER A 33 6.57 19.30 -10.77
C SER A 33 7.51 20.50 -10.55
N SER A 34 7.23 21.63 -11.21
CA SER A 34 8.07 22.81 -11.05
C SER A 34 8.08 23.31 -9.61
N PHE A 35 9.25 23.71 -9.09
CA PHE A 35 9.40 24.21 -7.71
C PHE A 35 8.47 25.39 -7.40
N ASP A 36 8.15 26.20 -8.40
CA ASP A 36 7.24 27.35 -8.28
C ASP A 36 5.79 26.94 -7.97
N ALA A 37 5.42 25.69 -8.26
CA ALA A 37 4.10 25.13 -7.98
C ALA A 37 4.00 24.47 -6.58
N TRP A 38 5.07 24.44 -5.82
CA TRP A 38 5.08 23.78 -4.50
C TRP A 38 4.30 24.58 -3.48
N SER A 39 3.13 24.07 -3.12
CA SER A 39 2.38 24.57 -1.96
C SER A 39 2.86 23.88 -0.68
N ILE A 40 2.60 24.49 0.48
CA ILE A 40 2.84 23.84 1.78
C ILE A 40 2.09 22.51 1.87
N GLY A 41 0.85 22.44 1.38
CA GLY A 41 0.06 21.22 1.35
C GLY A 41 0.70 20.13 0.49
N GLY A 42 1.23 20.48 -0.67
CA GLY A 42 1.96 19.57 -1.53
C GLY A 42 3.23 19.03 -0.87
N LEU A 43 4.00 19.89 -0.20
CA LEU A 43 5.20 19.46 0.53
C LEU A 43 4.85 18.49 1.67
N ILE A 44 3.79 18.75 2.42
CA ILE A 44 3.32 17.84 3.48
C ILE A 44 2.92 16.50 2.87
N ASN A 45 2.21 16.49 1.74
CA ASN A 45 1.83 15.26 1.06
C ASN A 45 3.05 14.41 0.68
N VAL A 46 4.05 15.01 0.04
CA VAL A 46 5.31 14.32 -0.32
C VAL A 46 6.01 13.75 0.90
N LEU A 47 6.11 14.52 1.98
CA LEU A 47 6.76 14.04 3.20
C LEU A 47 6.02 12.86 3.81
N LEU A 48 4.67 12.86 3.79
CA LEU A 48 3.86 11.75 4.27
C LEU A 48 4.05 10.49 3.42
N HIS A 49 4.02 10.61 2.08
CA HIS A 49 4.26 9.46 1.20
C HIS A 49 5.70 8.95 1.28
N ALA A 50 6.69 9.84 1.35
CA ALA A 50 8.07 9.44 1.57
C ALA A 50 8.23 8.67 2.89
N LEU A 51 7.63 9.17 3.98
CA LEU A 51 7.64 8.49 5.28
C LEU A 51 6.94 7.12 5.20
N ALA A 52 5.78 7.03 4.57
CA ALA A 52 5.07 5.77 4.36
C ALA A 52 5.93 4.79 3.56
N GLY A 53 6.55 5.21 2.48
CA GLY A 53 7.47 4.41 1.68
C GLY A 53 8.65 3.87 2.49
N PHE A 54 9.29 4.69 3.32
CA PHE A 54 10.36 4.23 4.22
C PHE A 54 9.87 3.20 5.25
N ILE A 55 8.67 3.39 5.80
CA ILE A 55 8.06 2.45 6.73
C ILE A 55 7.74 1.13 6.01
N PHE A 56 7.17 1.17 4.80
CA PHE A 56 6.95 -0.02 3.99
C PHE A 56 8.24 -0.75 3.65
N ILE A 57 9.32 -0.05 3.30
CA ILE A 57 10.63 -0.65 3.04
C ILE A 57 11.14 -1.34 4.31
N GLY A 58 11.15 -0.66 5.46
CA GLY A 58 11.65 -1.20 6.72
C GLY A 58 10.88 -2.43 7.18
N PHE A 59 9.55 -2.37 7.18
CA PHE A 59 8.72 -3.52 7.54
C PHE A 59 8.67 -4.59 6.45
N GLY A 60 8.80 -4.24 5.17
CA GLY A 60 8.93 -5.17 4.07
C GLY A 60 10.17 -6.04 4.21
N ILE A 61 11.32 -5.44 4.53
CA ILE A 61 12.56 -6.17 4.83
C ILE A 61 12.37 -7.09 6.04
N GLN A 62 11.80 -6.57 7.14
CA GLN A 62 11.53 -7.40 8.32
C GLN A 62 10.58 -8.55 8.02
N PHE A 63 9.55 -8.33 7.21
CA PHE A 63 8.60 -9.35 6.80
C PHE A 63 9.29 -10.42 5.93
N PHE A 64 10.16 -10.03 5.02
CA PHE A 64 10.87 -10.95 4.15
C PHE A 64 11.74 -11.94 4.95
N TYR A 65 12.48 -11.45 5.95
CA TYR A 65 13.34 -12.31 6.79
C TYR A 65 12.59 -13.00 7.93
N SER A 66 11.48 -12.43 8.40
CA SER A 66 10.75 -12.93 9.57
C SER A 66 9.24 -12.75 9.40
N PRO A 67 8.59 -13.51 8.49
CA PRO A 67 7.18 -13.33 8.16
C PRO A 67 6.22 -13.61 9.31
N GLN A 68 6.70 -14.26 10.38
CA GLN A 68 5.90 -14.56 11.58
C GLN A 68 5.81 -13.37 12.55
N ARG A 69 6.61 -12.33 12.37
CA ARG A 69 6.55 -11.15 13.25
C ARG A 69 5.26 -10.39 13.06
N LEU A 70 4.63 -10.04 14.18
CA LEU A 70 3.34 -9.34 14.19
C LEU A 70 3.47 -7.87 13.77
N ALA A 71 4.55 -7.20 14.18
CA ALA A 71 4.73 -5.77 13.92
C ALA A 71 4.72 -5.41 12.43
N PRO A 72 5.49 -6.06 11.52
CA PRO A 72 5.41 -5.79 10.10
C PRO A 72 4.00 -5.99 9.52
N ARG A 73 3.30 -7.03 9.96
CA ARG A 73 1.95 -7.34 9.48
C ARG A 73 0.94 -6.25 9.86
N ILE A 74 1.00 -5.78 11.12
CA ILE A 74 0.13 -4.71 11.59
C ILE A 74 0.41 -3.43 10.81
N TRP A 75 1.66 -3.00 10.72
CA TRP A 75 2.00 -1.73 10.08
C TRP A 75 1.70 -1.72 8.59
N VAL A 76 2.02 -2.79 7.86
CA VAL A 76 1.64 -2.91 6.44
C VAL A 76 0.11 -2.87 6.29
N SER A 77 -0.64 -3.54 7.15
CA SER A 77 -2.12 -3.51 7.11
C SER A 77 -2.69 -2.13 7.40
N VAL A 78 -2.17 -1.43 8.43
CA VAL A 78 -2.63 -0.09 8.80
C VAL A 78 -2.35 0.90 7.67
N LEU A 79 -1.12 0.92 7.14
CA LEU A 79 -0.75 1.83 6.05
C LEU A 79 -1.54 1.53 4.76
N SER A 80 -1.74 0.24 4.44
CA SER A 80 -2.56 -0.16 3.30
C SER A 80 -4.01 0.31 3.44
N ALA A 81 -4.59 0.21 4.64
CA ALA A 81 -5.95 0.70 4.90
C ALA A 81 -6.03 2.23 4.77
N ILE A 82 -5.04 2.95 5.34
CA ILE A 82 -4.95 4.42 5.21
C ILE A 82 -4.82 4.81 3.74
N GLY A 83 -3.98 4.12 2.97
CA GLY A 83 -3.81 4.38 1.53
C GLY A 83 -5.11 4.19 0.74
N VAL A 84 -5.87 3.14 1.00
CA VAL A 84 -7.18 2.92 0.35
C VAL A 84 -8.18 4.02 0.71
N VAL A 85 -8.27 4.41 1.98
CA VAL A 85 -9.15 5.51 2.41
C VAL A 85 -8.71 6.83 1.77
N GLY A 86 -7.40 7.11 1.76
CA GLY A 86 -6.83 8.27 1.07
C GLY A 86 -7.21 8.31 -0.41
N ASN A 87 -7.08 7.19 -1.11
CA ASN A 87 -7.48 7.08 -2.52
C ASN A 87 -8.96 7.41 -2.75
N ILE A 88 -9.85 6.92 -1.89
CA ILE A 88 -11.30 7.23 -1.99
C ILE A 88 -11.50 8.74 -1.83
N VAL A 89 -10.86 9.37 -0.86
CA VAL A 89 -10.95 10.82 -0.66
C VAL A 89 -10.42 11.57 -1.87
N MET A 90 -9.26 11.18 -2.43
CA MET A 90 -8.66 11.83 -3.60
C MET A 90 -9.53 11.70 -4.84
N ILE A 91 -10.19 10.56 -5.06
CA ILE A 91 -11.14 10.37 -6.16
C ILE A 91 -12.35 11.29 -5.98
N ILE A 92 -12.92 11.38 -4.78
CA ILE A 92 -14.08 12.25 -4.50
C ILE A 92 -13.68 13.71 -4.73
N LEU A 93 -12.54 14.15 -4.24
CA LEU A 93 -12.07 15.53 -4.41
C LEU A 93 -11.86 15.86 -5.89
N GLY A 94 -11.24 14.99 -6.68
CA GLY A 94 -11.07 15.19 -8.11
C GLY A 94 -12.39 15.22 -8.87
N ALA A 95 -13.37 14.41 -8.48
CA ALA A 95 -14.70 14.40 -9.09
C ALA A 95 -15.54 15.63 -8.73
N THR A 96 -15.33 16.22 -7.55
CA THR A 96 -16.09 17.40 -7.09
C THR A 96 -15.46 18.73 -7.49
N ASN A 97 -14.17 18.75 -7.77
CA ASN A 97 -13.44 19.95 -8.20
C ASN A 97 -12.66 19.64 -9.50
N PRO A 98 -13.16 20.02 -10.67
CA PRO A 98 -12.54 19.72 -11.96
C PRO A 98 -11.29 20.55 -12.28
N ASP A 99 -10.87 21.49 -11.42
CA ASP A 99 -9.63 22.25 -11.63
C ASP A 99 -8.42 21.30 -11.54
N PRO A 100 -7.65 21.12 -12.61
CA PRO A 100 -6.50 20.22 -12.62
C PRO A 100 -5.38 20.61 -11.65
N ASN A 101 -5.39 21.83 -11.11
CA ASN A 101 -4.45 22.29 -10.08
C ASN A 101 -4.98 22.08 -8.65
N SER A 102 -6.21 21.59 -8.51
CA SER A 102 -6.77 21.29 -7.19
C SER A 102 -6.28 19.92 -6.67
N VAL A 103 -6.49 19.71 -5.37
CA VAL A 103 -6.24 18.41 -4.75
C VAL A 103 -7.26 17.40 -5.27
N GLY A 104 -6.78 16.25 -5.77
CA GLY A 104 -7.64 15.19 -6.29
C GLY A 104 -6.95 14.37 -7.36
N VAL A 105 -7.69 13.43 -7.94
CA VAL A 105 -7.24 12.60 -9.05
C VAL A 105 -7.64 13.25 -10.36
N HIS A 106 -6.69 13.82 -11.10
CA HIS A 106 -6.94 14.57 -12.33
C HIS A 106 -6.14 14.04 -13.52
N SER A 107 -4.99 13.41 -13.28
CA SER A 107 -4.07 12.95 -14.32
C SER A 107 -4.06 11.43 -14.46
N PRO A 108 -3.63 10.87 -15.61
CA PRO A 108 -3.35 9.45 -15.73
C PRO A 108 -2.33 8.94 -14.71
N GLY A 109 -1.38 9.78 -14.30
CA GLY A 109 -0.39 9.46 -13.28
C GLY A 109 -1.04 9.24 -11.92
N ASP A 110 -1.96 10.11 -11.50
CA ASP A 110 -2.69 9.96 -10.24
C ASP A 110 -3.50 8.66 -10.22
N TRP A 111 -4.17 8.33 -11.34
CA TRP A 111 -4.88 7.06 -11.48
C TRP A 111 -3.96 5.86 -11.38
N MET A 112 -2.75 5.93 -11.91
CA MET A 112 -1.77 4.84 -11.78
C MET A 112 -1.41 4.59 -10.31
N VAL A 113 -1.19 5.64 -9.52
CA VAL A 113 -0.91 5.54 -8.08
C VAL A 113 -2.12 4.96 -7.33
N VAL A 114 -3.32 5.48 -7.58
CA VAL A 114 -4.57 4.98 -7.00
C VAL A 114 -4.77 3.49 -7.27
N ILE A 115 -4.59 3.05 -8.52
CA ILE A 115 -4.74 1.65 -8.92
C ILE A 115 -3.67 0.79 -8.24
N ALA A 116 -2.41 1.24 -8.21
CA ALA A 116 -1.32 0.48 -7.62
C ALA A 116 -1.48 0.31 -6.10
N ILE A 117 -1.82 1.37 -5.35
CA ILE A 117 -2.09 1.30 -3.91
C ILE A 117 -3.28 0.36 -3.64
N THR A 118 -4.37 0.54 -4.39
CA THR A 118 -5.56 -0.29 -4.19
C THR A 118 -5.29 -1.75 -4.50
N ALA A 119 -4.62 -2.06 -5.60
CA ALA A 119 -4.26 -3.43 -5.98
C ALA A 119 -3.31 -4.08 -4.98
N GLY A 120 -2.27 -3.36 -4.53
CA GLY A 120 -1.34 -3.84 -3.51
C GLY A 120 -2.04 -4.13 -2.18
N ALA A 121 -2.91 -3.22 -1.72
CA ALA A 121 -3.69 -3.40 -0.50
C ALA A 121 -4.66 -4.59 -0.60
N LEU A 122 -5.40 -4.71 -1.69
CA LEU A 122 -6.31 -5.84 -1.92
C LEU A 122 -5.56 -7.17 -1.93
N LEU A 123 -4.43 -7.24 -2.61
CA LEU A 123 -3.59 -8.44 -2.63
C LEU A 123 -3.08 -8.77 -1.22
N TRP A 124 -2.62 -7.78 -0.46
CA TRP A 124 -2.19 -7.96 0.93
C TRP A 124 -3.30 -8.55 1.80
N PHE A 125 -4.47 -7.92 1.83
CA PHE A 125 -5.59 -8.38 2.65
C PHE A 125 -6.13 -9.73 2.20
N ALA A 126 -6.22 -10.00 0.89
CA ALA A 126 -6.63 -11.30 0.37
C ALA A 126 -5.70 -12.42 0.86
N THR A 127 -4.38 -12.19 0.85
CA THR A 127 -3.41 -13.18 1.34
C THR A 127 -3.50 -13.41 2.84
N LEU A 128 -3.78 -12.37 3.64
CA LEU A 128 -4.04 -12.54 5.08
C LEU A 128 -5.31 -13.35 5.37
N LEU A 129 -6.37 -13.16 4.59
CA LEU A 129 -7.60 -13.94 4.71
C LEU A 129 -7.38 -15.40 4.37
N VAL A 130 -6.63 -15.70 3.30
CA VAL A 130 -6.27 -17.08 2.93
C VAL A 130 -5.44 -17.73 4.02
N GLU A 131 -4.46 -17.04 4.58
CA GLU A 131 -3.63 -17.54 5.67
C GLU A 131 -4.47 -17.89 6.92
N ARG A 132 -5.40 -17.01 7.28
CA ARG A 132 -6.32 -17.24 8.39
C ARG A 132 -7.22 -18.44 8.13
N ALA A 133 -7.78 -18.58 6.93
CA ALA A 133 -8.60 -19.71 6.57
C ALA A 133 -7.84 -21.05 6.65
N GLN A 134 -6.58 -21.05 6.20
CA GLN A 134 -5.72 -22.25 6.31
C GLN A 134 -5.41 -22.61 7.77
N SER A 135 -5.12 -21.63 8.62
CA SER A 135 -4.84 -21.88 10.04
C SER A 135 -6.04 -22.46 10.79
N VAL A 136 -7.25 -21.95 10.52
CA VAL A 136 -8.49 -22.48 11.10
C VAL A 136 -8.76 -23.92 10.64
N ARG A 137 -8.49 -24.23 9.37
CA ARG A 137 -8.65 -25.59 8.84
C ARG A 137 -7.72 -26.59 9.53
N VAL A 138 -6.45 -26.25 9.65
CA VAL A 138 -5.45 -27.10 10.33
C VAL A 138 -5.83 -27.34 11.78
N GLN A 139 -6.33 -26.32 12.50
CA GLN A 139 -6.80 -26.48 13.87
C GLN A 139 -8.00 -27.42 13.99
N ARG A 140 -8.96 -27.36 13.05
CA ARG A 140 -10.11 -28.27 13.04
C ARG A 140 -9.70 -29.73 12.79
N GLU A 141 -8.78 -29.95 11.86
CA GLU A 141 -8.26 -31.28 11.55
C GLU A 141 -7.45 -31.89 12.70
N ALA A 142 -6.84 -31.06 13.56
CA ALA A 142 -6.09 -31.51 14.73
C ALA A 142 -6.99 -31.86 15.95
N ILE A 143 -8.25 -31.45 15.95
CA ILE A 143 -9.20 -31.69 17.03
C ILE A 143 -10.16 -32.87 16.69
N ALA A 144 -10.29 -33.19 15.42
CA ALA A 144 -11.10 -34.31 14.90
C ALA A 144 -10.35 -35.65 14.96
#